data_5bae251d2ab793b66ff59ed641057794
#
_entry.id   5bae251d2ab793b66ff59ed641057794
#
_cell.length_a   1.000
_cell.length_b   1.000
_cell.length_c   1.000
_cell.angle_alpha   90.00
_cell.angle_beta   90.00
_cell.angle_gamma   90.00
#
_symmetry.space_group_name_H-M   'P 1'
#
loop_
_entity.id
_entity.type
_entity.pdbx_description
1 polymer ?
#
loop_
_entity_poly.entity_id
_entity_poly.type
_entity_poly.pdbx_seq_one_letter_code
_entity_poly.pdbx_strand_id
1 'polypeptide(L)'
;MATGQKLMKAIRVFEIGGPEVLKLQSDVVVPVPKDHQVLIKVHACGVNPVETYIRSGTYRRKPLLPYTPGTDVAGVIESIGDGVSAFKKGDRVFSSNTISGGYAEFALAADHTVYPLPETLTFRQGAGIGIPYFTACRALLHSARVKAGESILVHGASGGVGLAACQIARAYG
;
A
#
# COMPACT_ATOMS: atom_id res chain seq x y z
N MET A 1 -23.15 27.03 -7.30
CA MET A 1 -23.69 25.75 -6.79
C MET A 1 -22.56 25.12 -5.99
N ALA A 2 -22.72 24.93 -4.69
CA ALA A 2 -21.71 24.26 -3.88
C ALA A 2 -21.63 22.79 -4.38
N THR A 3 -20.56 22.43 -5.04
CA THR A 3 -20.25 21.04 -5.37
C THR A 3 -20.03 20.32 -4.05
N GLY A 4 -21.04 19.55 -3.62
CA GLY A 4 -20.93 18.76 -2.39
C GLY A 4 -19.70 17.87 -2.49
N GLN A 5 -18.79 17.98 -1.53
CA GLN A 5 -17.60 17.14 -1.47
C GLN A 5 -18.04 15.67 -1.36
N LYS A 6 -17.46 14.80 -2.19
CA LYS A 6 -17.70 13.35 -2.11
C LYS A 6 -17.14 12.82 -0.80
N LEU A 7 -17.96 12.08 -0.06
CA LEU A 7 -17.57 11.45 1.21
C LEU A 7 -17.29 9.96 1.00
N MET A 8 -16.48 9.38 1.89
CA MET A 8 -16.12 7.97 1.89
C MET A 8 -16.06 7.41 3.30
N LYS A 9 -16.10 6.09 3.38
CA LYS A 9 -15.77 5.35 4.60
C LYS A 9 -14.26 5.16 4.70
N ALA A 10 -13.70 5.40 5.88
CA ALA A 10 -12.31 5.15 6.20
C ALA A 10 -12.12 4.80 7.67
N ILE A 11 -11.08 4.04 7.96
CA ILE A 11 -10.61 3.85 9.33
C ILE A 11 -9.75 5.06 9.70
N ARG A 12 -10.08 5.68 10.83
CA ARG A 12 -9.34 6.82 11.37
C ARG A 12 -8.75 6.50 12.73
N VAL A 13 -7.55 6.99 12.96
CA VAL A 13 -6.82 6.88 14.23
C VAL A 13 -6.59 8.28 14.75
N PHE A 14 -7.16 8.58 15.93
CA PHE A 14 -7.11 9.90 16.56
C PHE A 14 -6.06 9.99 17.66
N GLU A 15 -5.64 8.85 18.19
CA GLU A 15 -4.66 8.72 19.27
C GLU A 15 -3.83 7.45 19.08
N ILE A 16 -2.65 7.43 19.68
CA ILE A 16 -1.80 6.24 19.68
C ILE A 16 -2.39 5.21 20.66
N GLY A 17 -2.45 3.95 20.25
CA GLY A 17 -3.02 2.90 21.09
C GLY A 17 -3.10 1.53 20.45
N GLY A 18 -3.88 0.65 21.07
CA GLY A 18 -4.15 -0.70 20.61
C GLY A 18 -5.19 -0.73 19.46
N PRO A 19 -5.74 -1.91 19.14
CA PRO A 19 -6.75 -2.04 18.06
C PRO A 19 -8.00 -1.19 18.28
N GLU A 20 -8.33 -0.85 19.50
CA GLU A 20 -9.48 -0.06 19.90
C GLU A 20 -9.48 1.37 19.37
N VAL A 21 -8.32 1.90 19.00
CA VAL A 21 -8.22 3.25 18.42
C VAL A 21 -8.57 3.31 16.93
N LEU A 22 -8.77 2.16 16.28
CA LEU A 22 -9.23 2.06 14.91
C LEU A 22 -10.74 2.38 14.84
N LYS A 23 -11.10 3.57 14.38
CA LYS A 23 -12.50 4.02 14.33
C LYS A 23 -12.98 4.11 12.88
N LEU A 24 -14.08 3.42 12.56
CA LEU A 24 -14.74 3.60 11.27
C LEU A 24 -15.48 4.94 11.24
N GLN A 25 -15.17 5.76 10.24
CA GLN A 25 -15.89 7.00 9.91
C GLN A 25 -16.49 6.91 8.52
N SER A 26 -17.68 7.49 8.32
CA SER A 26 -18.43 7.45 7.04
C SER A 26 -18.46 8.81 6.32
N ASP A 27 -17.88 9.83 6.93
CA ASP A 27 -17.94 11.24 6.51
C ASP A 27 -16.55 11.81 6.18
N VAL A 28 -15.60 10.95 5.86
CA VAL A 28 -14.25 11.37 5.46
C VAL A 28 -14.31 11.90 4.03
N VAL A 29 -13.79 13.10 3.81
CA VAL A 29 -13.75 13.69 2.47
C VAL A 29 -12.83 12.88 1.56
N VAL A 30 -13.33 12.51 0.37
CA VAL A 30 -12.50 11.88 -0.67
C VAL A 30 -11.45 12.88 -1.13
N PRO A 31 -10.16 12.55 -1.02
CA PRO A 31 -9.11 13.49 -1.40
C PRO A 31 -9.06 13.69 -2.93
N VAL A 32 -8.60 14.85 -3.34
CA VAL A 32 -8.40 15.20 -4.76
C VAL A 32 -6.91 15.05 -5.09
N PRO A 33 -6.55 14.31 -6.15
CA PRO A 33 -5.16 14.16 -6.54
C PRO A 33 -4.60 15.50 -7.04
N LYS A 34 -3.41 15.83 -6.55
CA LYS A 34 -2.60 16.96 -6.99
C LYS A 34 -1.64 16.52 -8.09
N ASP A 35 -0.74 17.42 -8.48
CA ASP A 35 0.33 17.13 -9.43
C ASP A 35 1.12 15.87 -9.04
N HIS A 36 1.38 14.99 -10.04
CA HIS A 36 2.02 13.69 -9.85
C HIS A 36 1.35 12.75 -8.83
N GLN A 37 0.04 12.87 -8.64
CA GLN A 37 -0.73 11.99 -7.76
C GLN A 37 -1.87 11.31 -8.51
N VAL A 38 -2.23 10.13 -8.04
CA VAL A 38 -3.39 9.39 -8.52
C VAL A 38 -4.34 9.09 -7.36
N LEU A 39 -5.64 9.10 -7.64
CA LEU A 39 -6.66 8.63 -6.72
C LEU A 39 -7.05 7.21 -7.11
N ILE A 40 -6.87 6.27 -6.21
CA ILE A 40 -7.18 4.85 -6.40
C ILE A 40 -8.50 4.56 -5.67
N LYS A 41 -9.49 4.02 -6.38
CA LYS A 41 -10.65 3.35 -5.77
C LYS A 41 -10.16 2.01 -5.24
N VAL A 42 -10.09 1.88 -3.92
CA VAL A 42 -9.50 0.71 -3.25
C VAL A 42 -10.45 -0.48 -3.32
N HIS A 43 -9.95 -1.59 -3.83
CA HIS A 43 -10.65 -2.88 -3.85
C HIS A 43 -10.11 -3.85 -2.81
N ALA A 44 -8.84 -3.72 -2.46
CA ALA A 44 -8.19 -4.46 -1.39
C ALA A 44 -7.05 -3.64 -0.77
N CYS A 45 -6.82 -3.83 0.51
CA CYS A 45 -5.71 -3.23 1.24
C CYS A 45 -4.94 -4.32 1.99
N GLY A 46 -3.62 -4.29 1.91
CA GLY A 46 -2.75 -5.15 2.71
C GLY A 46 -2.72 -4.70 4.16
N VAL A 47 -2.56 -5.65 5.07
CA VAL A 47 -2.37 -5.40 6.50
C VAL A 47 -0.98 -5.89 6.89
N ASN A 48 -0.12 -4.95 7.28
CA ASN A 48 1.28 -5.22 7.57
C ASN A 48 1.61 -5.03 9.05
N PRO A 49 2.52 -5.82 9.65
CA PRO A 49 2.92 -5.65 11.05
C PRO A 49 3.40 -4.22 11.38
N VAL A 50 4.07 -3.54 10.43
CA VAL A 50 4.54 -2.18 10.61
C VAL A 50 3.42 -1.18 10.96
N GLU A 51 2.22 -1.41 10.45
CA GLU A 51 1.06 -0.54 10.72
C GLU A 51 0.60 -0.66 12.17
N THR A 52 0.78 -1.83 12.79
CA THR A 52 0.51 -2.01 14.22
C THR A 52 1.55 -1.27 15.07
N TYR A 53 2.81 -1.25 14.65
CA TYR A 53 3.87 -0.52 15.35
C TYR A 53 3.69 0.99 15.23
N ILE A 54 3.26 1.48 14.06
CA ILE A 54 2.93 2.89 13.86
C ILE A 54 1.76 3.30 14.75
N ARG A 55 0.68 2.51 14.75
CA ARG A 55 -0.52 2.77 15.53
C ARG A 55 -0.24 2.76 17.04
N SER A 56 0.55 1.82 17.54
CA SER A 56 0.95 1.73 18.95
C SER A 56 2.01 2.73 19.37
N GLY A 57 2.55 3.53 18.43
CA GLY A 57 3.59 4.52 18.72
C GLY A 57 4.99 3.97 18.95
N THR A 58 5.20 2.66 18.73
CA THR A 58 6.51 2.00 18.91
C THR A 58 7.41 2.13 17.67
N TYR A 59 6.85 2.58 16.54
CA TYR A 59 7.63 2.81 15.32
C TYR A 59 8.35 4.15 15.36
N ARG A 60 9.54 4.23 14.74
CA ARG A 60 10.37 5.45 14.73
C ARG A 60 9.65 6.66 14.15
N ARG A 61 8.93 6.47 13.03
CA ARG A 61 8.15 7.54 12.38
C ARG A 61 6.73 7.51 12.90
N LYS A 62 6.31 8.60 13.53
CA LYS A 62 4.93 8.77 14.02
C LYS A 62 4.13 9.58 13.00
N PRO A 63 2.90 9.15 12.66
CA PRO A 63 2.03 9.94 11.79
C PRO A 63 1.51 11.18 12.52
N LEU A 64 1.11 12.19 11.74
CA LEU A 64 0.30 13.29 12.25
C LEU A 64 -1.13 12.78 12.49
N LEU A 65 -1.65 12.99 13.68
CA LEU A 65 -3.03 12.61 14.04
C LEU A 65 -4.02 13.71 13.64
N PRO A 66 -5.23 13.35 13.21
CA PRO A 66 -5.71 11.99 12.93
C PRO A 66 -5.23 11.49 11.56
N TYR A 67 -4.96 10.18 11.42
CA TYR A 67 -4.55 9.58 10.16
C TYR A 67 -5.38 8.34 9.81
N THR A 68 -5.30 7.90 8.56
CA THR A 68 -5.82 6.62 8.07
C THR A 68 -4.64 5.67 7.86
N PRO A 69 -4.64 4.46 8.45
CA PRO A 69 -3.60 3.46 8.22
C PRO A 69 -3.67 2.85 6.81
N GLY A 70 -2.70 1.99 6.49
CA GLY A 70 -2.66 1.20 5.25
C GLY A 70 -1.74 1.81 4.21
N THR A 71 -0.69 1.08 3.89
CA THR A 71 0.31 1.45 2.87
C THR A 71 0.08 0.74 1.56
N ASP A 72 -0.27 -0.55 1.62
CA ASP A 72 -0.43 -1.40 0.45
C ASP A 72 -1.88 -1.42 0.00
N VAL A 73 -2.15 -0.99 -1.22
CA VAL A 73 -3.49 -1.02 -1.81
C VAL A 73 -3.46 -1.61 -3.20
N ALA A 74 -4.58 -2.20 -3.62
CA ALA A 74 -4.84 -2.53 -5.01
C ALA A 74 -6.27 -2.12 -5.37
N GLY A 75 -6.44 -1.64 -6.58
CA GLY A 75 -7.72 -1.12 -7.04
C GLY A 75 -7.65 -0.58 -8.46
N VAL A 76 -8.53 0.36 -8.73
CA VAL A 76 -8.68 0.99 -10.05
C VAL A 76 -8.44 2.49 -9.93
N ILE A 77 -7.72 3.08 -10.87
CA ILE A 77 -7.55 4.53 -10.95
C ILE A 77 -8.91 5.20 -11.14
N GLU A 78 -9.31 6.03 -10.19
CA GLU A 78 -10.54 6.84 -10.25
C GLU A 78 -10.31 8.17 -10.94
N SER A 79 -9.20 8.85 -10.62
CA SER A 79 -8.75 10.09 -11.25
C SER A 79 -7.26 10.26 -11.10
N ILE A 80 -6.70 11.12 -11.93
CA ILE A 80 -5.27 11.47 -11.94
C ILE A 80 -5.13 12.97 -11.79
N GLY A 81 -4.03 13.41 -11.18
CA GLY A 81 -3.60 14.81 -11.13
C GLY A 81 -2.78 15.20 -12.34
N ASP A 82 -2.41 16.47 -12.40
CA ASP A 82 -1.56 16.99 -13.47
C ASP A 82 -0.19 16.28 -13.49
N GLY A 83 0.45 16.24 -14.65
CA GLY A 83 1.78 15.61 -14.82
C GLY A 83 1.77 14.08 -14.87
N VAL A 84 0.68 13.40 -14.52
CA VAL A 84 0.57 11.94 -14.59
C VAL A 84 0.32 11.50 -16.04
N SER A 85 1.28 10.82 -16.65
CA SER A 85 1.18 10.31 -18.02
C SER A 85 1.18 8.79 -18.14
N ALA A 86 1.64 8.08 -17.09
CA ALA A 86 1.78 6.63 -17.11
C ALA A 86 0.46 5.88 -16.84
N PHE A 87 -0.56 6.57 -16.34
CA PHE A 87 -1.84 5.99 -15.92
C PHE A 87 -3.02 6.80 -16.42
N LYS A 88 -4.17 6.12 -16.55
CA LYS A 88 -5.47 6.73 -16.85
C LYS A 88 -6.56 6.15 -15.96
N LYS A 89 -7.70 6.85 -15.89
CA LYS A 89 -8.90 6.34 -15.21
C LYS A 89 -9.28 4.96 -15.77
N GLY A 90 -9.56 4.04 -14.86
CA GLY A 90 -9.94 2.66 -15.18
C GLY A 90 -8.77 1.66 -15.13
N ASP A 91 -7.52 2.10 -15.09
CA ASP A 91 -6.38 1.20 -15.02
C ASP A 91 -6.36 0.45 -13.69
N ARG A 92 -6.09 -0.86 -13.77
CA ARG A 92 -5.90 -1.73 -12.62
C ARG A 92 -4.48 -1.54 -12.09
N VAL A 93 -4.38 -1.24 -10.80
CA VAL A 93 -3.09 -0.90 -10.18
C VAL A 93 -2.94 -1.48 -8.78
N PHE A 94 -1.70 -1.54 -8.32
CA PHE A 94 -1.35 -1.66 -6.91
C PHE A 94 -0.33 -0.60 -6.52
N SER A 95 -0.26 -0.28 -5.24
CA SER A 95 0.71 0.66 -4.69
C SER A 95 1.23 0.15 -3.36
N SER A 96 2.50 0.40 -3.09
CA SER A 96 3.18 0.06 -1.84
C SER A 96 3.35 1.26 -0.91
N ASN A 97 2.82 2.42 -1.29
CA ASN A 97 2.96 3.63 -0.47
C ASN A 97 1.83 4.61 -0.77
N THR A 98 0.79 4.58 0.06
CA THR A 98 -0.29 5.56 -0.01
C THR A 98 0.08 6.85 0.72
N ILE A 99 -0.40 7.99 0.21
CA ILE A 99 -0.26 9.30 0.85
C ILE A 99 -1.34 9.49 1.92
N SER A 100 -2.59 9.08 1.62
CA SER A 100 -3.75 9.33 2.47
C SER A 100 -4.15 8.16 3.38
N GLY A 101 -3.48 7.03 3.27
CA GLY A 101 -3.84 5.77 3.93
C GLY A 101 -4.77 4.91 3.08
N GLY A 102 -4.60 3.59 3.20
CA GLY A 102 -5.29 2.59 2.38
C GLY A 102 -6.51 1.94 3.05
N TYR A 103 -6.70 2.10 4.36
CA TYR A 103 -7.89 1.59 5.05
C TYR A 103 -9.08 2.51 4.80
N ALA A 104 -9.40 2.74 3.53
CA ALA A 104 -10.43 3.65 3.04
C ALA A 104 -10.96 3.18 1.69
N GLU A 105 -12.11 3.70 1.27
CA GLU A 105 -12.68 3.39 -0.06
C GLU A 105 -11.87 4.03 -1.20
N PHE A 106 -11.15 5.12 -0.93
CA PHE A 106 -10.26 5.79 -1.86
C PHE A 106 -8.94 6.15 -1.18
N ALA A 107 -7.83 6.01 -1.91
CA ALA A 107 -6.51 6.36 -1.43
C ALA A 107 -5.73 7.18 -2.47
N LEU A 108 -5.02 8.21 -2.02
CA LEU A 108 -4.03 8.91 -2.83
C LEU A 108 -2.70 8.16 -2.79
N ALA A 109 -2.03 8.10 -3.94
CA ALA A 109 -0.66 7.65 -4.07
C ALA A 109 0.11 8.57 -5.02
N ALA A 110 1.43 8.67 -4.85
CA ALA A 110 2.28 9.30 -5.84
C ALA A 110 2.43 8.37 -7.05
N ASP A 111 2.41 8.90 -8.26
CA ASP A 111 2.43 8.12 -9.51
C ASP A 111 3.62 7.14 -9.57
N HIS A 112 4.80 7.56 -9.11
CA HIS A 112 6.01 6.74 -9.07
C HIS A 112 5.97 5.58 -8.03
N THR A 113 4.96 5.52 -7.16
CA THR A 113 4.73 4.42 -6.21
C THR A 113 3.61 3.49 -6.63
N VAL A 114 3.07 3.70 -7.82
CA VAL A 114 1.96 2.94 -8.38
C VAL A 114 2.45 2.06 -9.52
N TYR A 115 1.93 0.85 -9.60
CA TYR A 115 2.34 -0.16 -10.57
C TYR A 115 1.12 -0.79 -11.24
N PRO A 116 1.18 -1.12 -12.53
CA PRO A 116 0.12 -1.86 -13.19
C PRO A 116 -0.12 -3.22 -12.52
N LEU A 117 -1.39 -3.56 -12.29
CA LEU A 117 -1.76 -4.88 -11.79
C LEU A 117 -2.21 -5.74 -12.98
N PRO A 118 -1.48 -6.82 -13.31
CA PRO A 118 -1.86 -7.74 -14.40
C PRO A 118 -3.27 -8.30 -14.20
N GLU A 119 -3.98 -8.56 -15.30
CA GLU A 119 -5.34 -9.11 -15.25
C GLU A 119 -5.41 -10.51 -14.64
N THR A 120 -4.31 -11.26 -14.71
CA THR A 120 -4.15 -12.58 -14.10
C THR A 120 -4.13 -12.56 -12.58
N LEU A 121 -3.90 -11.38 -11.97
CA LEU A 121 -3.90 -11.21 -10.52
C LEU A 121 -5.17 -10.53 -10.04
N THR A 122 -5.70 -11.02 -8.93
CA THR A 122 -6.80 -10.38 -8.21
C THR A 122 -6.31 -9.15 -7.45
N PHE A 123 -7.21 -8.23 -7.11
CA PHE A 123 -6.87 -7.09 -6.25
C PHE A 123 -6.36 -7.51 -4.87
N ARG A 124 -6.86 -8.64 -4.32
CA ARG A 124 -6.36 -9.20 -3.05
C ARG A 124 -4.90 -9.61 -3.15
N GLN A 125 -4.52 -10.26 -4.25
CA GLN A 125 -3.12 -10.61 -4.52
C GLN A 125 -2.28 -9.34 -4.73
N GLY A 126 -2.78 -8.37 -5.50
CA GLY A 126 -2.11 -7.09 -5.71
C GLY A 126 -1.81 -6.34 -4.41
N ALA A 127 -2.79 -6.28 -3.49
CA ALA A 127 -2.61 -5.64 -2.18
C ALA A 127 -1.61 -6.39 -1.27
N GLY A 128 -1.30 -7.64 -1.57
CA GLY A 128 -0.29 -8.43 -0.84
C GLY A 128 1.13 -8.31 -1.40
N ILE A 129 1.35 -7.56 -2.49
CA ILE A 129 2.67 -7.45 -3.13
C ILE A 129 3.55 -6.42 -2.42
N GLY A 130 3.06 -5.23 -2.12
CA GLY A 130 3.85 -4.06 -1.74
C GLY A 130 4.92 -4.34 -0.69
N ILE A 131 4.61 -4.15 0.58
CA ILE A 131 5.58 -4.30 1.67
C ILE A 131 6.31 -5.65 1.67
N PRO A 132 5.64 -6.82 1.52
CA PRO A 132 6.34 -8.11 1.57
C PRO A 132 7.38 -8.28 0.46
N TYR A 133 7.00 -8.08 -0.79
CA TYR A 133 7.88 -8.35 -1.92
C TYR A 133 8.96 -7.28 -2.10
N PHE A 134 8.66 -6.01 -1.87
CA PHE A 134 9.69 -4.96 -1.94
C PHE A 134 10.71 -5.10 -0.82
N THR A 135 10.29 -5.53 0.38
CA THR A 135 11.20 -5.84 1.49
C THR A 135 12.10 -7.02 1.12
N ALA A 136 11.53 -8.12 0.62
CA ALA A 136 12.29 -9.29 0.21
C ALA A 136 13.24 -8.97 -0.96
N CYS A 137 12.77 -8.27 -1.97
CA CYS A 137 13.57 -7.84 -3.12
C CYS A 137 14.77 -6.97 -2.67
N ARG A 138 14.52 -5.99 -1.79
CA ARG A 138 15.58 -5.17 -1.24
C ARG A 138 16.61 -6.00 -0.46
N ALA A 139 16.15 -6.94 0.38
CA ALA A 139 17.03 -7.79 1.16
C ALA A 139 17.91 -8.67 0.26
N LEU A 140 17.30 -9.37 -0.70
CA LEU A 140 18.00 -10.33 -1.55
C LEU A 140 18.89 -9.63 -2.61
N LEU A 141 18.31 -8.71 -3.39
CA LEU A 141 19.00 -8.18 -4.58
C LEU A 141 19.86 -6.97 -4.27
N HIS A 142 19.40 -6.06 -3.39
CA HIS A 142 20.15 -4.83 -3.09
C HIS A 142 21.13 -4.99 -1.93
N SER A 143 20.72 -5.65 -0.84
CA SER A 143 21.57 -5.77 0.35
C SER A 143 22.48 -6.99 0.27
N ALA A 144 21.95 -8.19 0.09
CA ALA A 144 22.73 -9.41 -0.01
C ALA A 144 23.38 -9.61 -1.39
N ARG A 145 22.80 -9.00 -2.44
CA ARG A 145 23.31 -9.10 -3.84
C ARG A 145 23.46 -10.56 -4.29
N VAL A 146 22.45 -11.35 -3.97
CA VAL A 146 22.44 -12.78 -4.33
C VAL A 146 22.56 -12.98 -5.84
N LYS A 147 23.20 -14.06 -6.22
CA LYS A 147 23.42 -14.46 -7.63
C LYS A 147 22.73 -15.78 -7.91
N ALA A 148 22.35 -16.01 -9.16
CA ALA A 148 21.84 -17.29 -9.61
C ALA A 148 22.83 -18.41 -9.28
N GLY A 149 22.33 -19.56 -8.82
CA GLY A 149 23.12 -20.71 -8.37
C GLY A 149 23.56 -20.67 -6.91
N GLU A 150 23.33 -19.58 -6.16
CA GLU A 150 23.64 -19.53 -4.73
C GLU A 150 22.54 -20.18 -3.89
N SER A 151 22.93 -20.78 -2.77
CA SER A 151 21.99 -21.34 -1.78
C SER A 151 21.64 -20.31 -0.73
N ILE A 152 20.34 -20.15 -0.44
CA ILE A 152 19.82 -19.18 0.51
C ILE A 152 19.04 -19.88 1.61
N LEU A 153 19.33 -19.55 2.87
CA LEU A 153 18.53 -19.96 4.03
C LEU A 153 17.60 -18.82 4.43
N VAL A 154 16.29 -19.08 4.42
CA VAL A 154 15.26 -18.10 4.79
C VAL A 154 14.62 -18.50 6.12
N HIS A 155 14.87 -17.72 7.20
CA HIS A 155 14.15 -17.88 8.46
C HIS A 155 12.78 -17.21 8.37
N GLY A 156 11.74 -17.86 8.94
CA GLY A 156 10.37 -17.33 8.90
C GLY A 156 9.75 -17.40 7.49
N ALA A 157 10.08 -18.43 6.70
CA ALA A 157 9.65 -18.59 5.32
C ALA A 157 8.11 -18.67 5.11
N SER A 158 7.34 -18.96 6.16
CA SER A 158 5.87 -18.96 6.13
C SER A 158 5.23 -17.57 6.27
N GLY A 159 5.98 -16.56 6.71
CA GLY A 159 5.51 -15.18 6.79
C GLY A 159 5.50 -14.47 5.44
N GLY A 160 4.81 -13.32 5.33
CA GLY A 160 4.68 -12.61 4.06
C GLY A 160 6.00 -12.28 3.38
N VAL A 161 6.97 -11.71 4.11
CA VAL A 161 8.31 -11.40 3.57
C VAL A 161 9.10 -12.68 3.27
N GLY A 162 9.02 -13.69 4.16
CA GLY A 162 9.74 -14.96 3.96
C GLY A 162 9.24 -15.72 2.73
N LEU A 163 7.93 -15.80 2.54
CA LEU A 163 7.32 -16.41 1.35
C LEU A 163 7.73 -15.66 0.07
N ALA A 164 7.67 -14.33 0.09
CA ALA A 164 8.12 -13.50 -1.02
C ALA A 164 9.62 -13.73 -1.33
N ALA A 165 10.46 -13.84 -0.30
CA ALA A 165 11.88 -14.12 -0.47
C ALA A 165 12.11 -15.47 -1.14
N CYS A 166 11.41 -16.53 -0.72
CA CYS A 166 11.49 -17.85 -1.36
C CYS A 166 11.07 -17.82 -2.84
N GLN A 167 9.98 -17.10 -3.14
CA GLN A 167 9.49 -16.98 -4.52
C GLN A 167 10.45 -16.17 -5.40
N ILE A 168 10.98 -15.06 -4.90
CA ILE A 168 11.96 -14.24 -5.63
C ILE A 168 13.25 -15.03 -5.86
N ALA A 169 13.79 -15.68 -4.81
CA ALA A 169 15.00 -16.50 -4.93
C ALA A 169 14.84 -17.60 -5.97
N ARG A 170 13.72 -18.33 -5.94
CA ARG A 170 13.42 -19.38 -6.94
C ARG A 170 13.32 -18.82 -8.36
N ALA A 171 12.69 -17.65 -8.54
CA ALA A 171 12.56 -17.03 -9.85
C ALA A 171 13.88 -16.46 -10.39
N TYR A 172 14.81 -16.17 -9.48
CA TYR A 172 16.12 -15.61 -9.82
C TYR A 172 17.18 -16.69 -10.14
N GLY A 173 16.88 -17.98 -9.89
CA GLY A 173 17.79 -19.12 -10.12
C GLY A 173 18.61 -19.46 -8.90
#